data_42d95f2c44fc7f732c83780850a2b0a9
#
_entry.id   42d95f2c44fc7f732c83780850a2b0a9
#
_cell.length_a   1.000
_cell.length_b   1.000
_cell.length_c   1.000
_cell.angle_alpha   90.00
_cell.angle_beta   90.00
_cell.angle_gamma   90.00
#
_symmetry.space_group_name_H-M   'P 1'
#
loop_
_entity.id
_entity.type
_entity.pdbx_description
1 polymer ?
#
loop_
_entity_poly.entity_id
_entity_poly.type
_entity_poly.pdbx_seq_one_letter_code
_entity_poly.pdbx_strand_id
1 'polypeptide(L)'
;MLSTTKEMEDTQAGKETKDMTRAQIVKAAFRVLTLKLGKAKVPLIITNHTYDVIGSMFPQKEMGGGSGLKYAASSIVYLSKRKEKDGTEIIGNIIHCKNYKSRLTKENKVVDVRLTYDKGLDRYYGLLAVSYTHLTLPTTPYV
;
A
#
# COMPACT_ATOMS: atom_id res chain seq x y z
N MET A 1 -11.85 -4.26 11.51
CA MET A 1 -11.31 -5.63 11.50
C MET A 1 -12.00 -6.38 12.62
N LEU A 2 -12.70 -7.49 12.34
CA LEU A 2 -13.46 -8.21 13.35
C LEU A 2 -12.49 -8.98 14.27
N SER A 3 -12.70 -8.90 15.58
CA SER A 3 -11.99 -9.71 16.57
C SER A 3 -12.42 -11.17 16.47
N THR A 4 -11.53 -12.08 16.80
CA THR A 4 -11.88 -13.50 16.87
C THR A 4 -12.72 -13.76 18.13
N THR A 5 -13.53 -14.83 18.15
CA THR A 5 -14.31 -15.24 19.33
C THR A 5 -13.42 -15.39 20.56
N LYS A 6 -12.23 -15.95 20.38
CA LYS A 6 -11.24 -16.10 21.46
C LYS A 6 -10.69 -14.77 21.97
N GLU A 7 -10.42 -13.78 21.09
CA GLU A 7 -10.05 -12.43 21.53
C GLU A 7 -11.18 -11.75 22.32
N MET A 8 -12.45 -12.00 21.96
CA MET A 8 -13.58 -11.48 22.70
C MET A 8 -13.69 -12.10 24.10
N GLU A 9 -13.56 -13.42 24.19
CA GLU A 9 -13.60 -14.17 25.44
C GLU A 9 -12.42 -13.78 26.36
N ASP A 10 -11.21 -13.69 25.84
CA ASP A 10 -10.03 -13.28 26.60
C ASP A 10 -10.10 -11.83 27.07
N THR A 11 -10.67 -10.93 26.25
CA THR A 11 -10.90 -9.53 26.64
C THR A 11 -11.94 -9.43 27.76
N GLN A 12 -13.01 -10.23 27.70
CA GLN A 12 -14.01 -10.31 28.79
C GLN A 12 -13.42 -10.88 30.07
N ALA A 13 -12.44 -11.79 29.96
CA ALA A 13 -11.72 -12.36 31.09
C ALA A 13 -10.57 -11.46 31.60
N GLY A 14 -10.35 -10.27 31.04
CA GLY A 14 -9.31 -9.33 31.45
C GLY A 14 -7.87 -9.79 31.11
N LYS A 15 -7.72 -10.74 30.18
CA LYS A 15 -6.41 -11.24 29.75
C LYS A 15 -5.98 -10.54 28.48
N GLU A 16 -4.87 -9.83 28.52
CA GLU A 16 -4.17 -9.30 27.32
C GLU A 16 -3.43 -10.42 26.59
N THR A 17 -4.14 -11.23 25.81
CA THR A 17 -3.52 -12.23 24.95
C THR A 17 -3.55 -11.77 23.50
N LYS A 18 -2.38 -11.53 22.90
CA LYS A 18 -2.25 -11.38 21.45
C LYS A 18 -2.52 -12.73 20.79
N ASP A 19 -3.69 -12.86 20.16
CA ASP A 19 -4.04 -14.09 19.45
C ASP A 19 -3.23 -14.22 18.15
N MET A 20 -2.14 -15.00 18.22
CA MET A 20 -1.30 -15.34 17.08
C MET A 20 -2.01 -16.31 16.11
N THR A 21 -3.09 -16.94 16.53
CA THR A 21 -3.87 -17.91 15.74
C THR A 21 -4.44 -17.24 14.50
N ARG A 22 -4.86 -16.00 14.62
CA ARG A 22 -5.39 -15.20 13.52
C ARG A 22 -4.36 -15.01 12.39
N ALA A 23 -3.12 -14.65 12.73
CA ALA A 23 -2.06 -14.49 11.74
C ALA A 23 -1.75 -15.82 11.03
N GLN A 24 -1.82 -16.94 11.73
CA GLN A 24 -1.62 -18.27 11.18
C GLN A 24 -2.75 -18.68 10.24
N ILE A 25 -4.01 -18.46 10.62
CA ILE A 25 -5.19 -18.73 9.78
C ILE A 25 -5.14 -17.90 8.50
N VAL A 26 -4.87 -16.60 8.61
CA VAL A 26 -4.72 -15.71 7.45
C VAL A 26 -3.61 -16.19 6.54
N LYS A 27 -2.46 -16.57 7.07
CA LYS A 27 -1.33 -17.11 6.29
C LYS A 27 -1.71 -18.40 5.56
N ALA A 28 -2.40 -19.32 6.22
CA ALA A 28 -2.87 -20.57 5.62
C ALA A 28 -3.89 -20.32 4.50
N ALA A 29 -4.86 -19.43 4.75
CA ALA A 29 -5.87 -19.04 3.78
C ALA A 29 -5.25 -18.44 2.51
N PHE A 30 -4.28 -17.53 2.65
CA PHE A 30 -3.59 -16.95 1.50
C PHE A 30 -2.75 -17.95 0.72
N ARG A 31 -2.16 -18.94 1.35
CA ARG A 31 -1.46 -20.02 0.62
C ARG A 31 -2.38 -20.77 -0.33
N VAL A 32 -3.57 -21.15 0.15
CA VAL A 32 -4.57 -21.87 -0.66
C VAL A 32 -5.15 -20.96 -1.73
N LEU A 33 -5.49 -19.72 -1.35
CA LEU A 33 -6.10 -18.74 -2.25
C LEU A 33 -5.16 -18.39 -3.41
N THR A 34 -3.90 -18.12 -3.15
CA THR A 34 -2.91 -17.80 -4.19
C THR A 34 -2.77 -18.91 -5.21
N LEU A 35 -2.79 -20.17 -4.77
CA LEU A 35 -2.71 -21.30 -5.68
C LEU A 35 -3.96 -21.41 -6.58
N LYS A 36 -5.14 -21.21 -6.00
CA LYS A 36 -6.42 -21.26 -6.75
C LYS A 36 -6.53 -20.10 -7.74
N LEU A 37 -6.16 -18.89 -7.32
CA LEU A 37 -6.16 -17.70 -8.18
C LEU A 37 -5.16 -17.83 -9.33
N GLY A 38 -3.97 -18.37 -9.06
CA GLY A 38 -2.96 -18.63 -10.09
C GLY A 38 -3.44 -19.61 -11.16
N LYS A 39 -4.12 -20.70 -10.75
CA LYS A 39 -4.74 -21.66 -11.68
C LYS A 39 -5.87 -21.05 -12.49
N ALA A 40 -6.71 -20.24 -11.84
CA ALA A 40 -7.85 -19.58 -12.48
C ALA A 40 -7.45 -18.34 -13.33
N LYS A 41 -6.20 -17.85 -13.21
CA LYS A 41 -5.70 -16.62 -13.84
C LYS A 41 -6.55 -15.39 -13.53
N VAL A 42 -7.06 -15.32 -12.30
CA VAL A 42 -7.89 -14.20 -11.82
C VAL A 42 -7.04 -13.24 -10.97
N PRO A 43 -7.01 -11.94 -11.30
CA PRO A 43 -6.34 -10.95 -10.45
C PRO A 43 -7.12 -10.72 -9.16
N LEU A 44 -6.39 -10.50 -8.05
CA LEU A 44 -6.96 -10.17 -6.75
C LEU A 44 -6.33 -8.87 -6.24
N ILE A 45 -7.18 -7.90 -5.91
CA ILE A 45 -6.77 -6.65 -5.26
C ILE A 45 -7.27 -6.66 -3.82
N ILE A 46 -6.36 -6.40 -2.89
CA ILE A 46 -6.66 -6.38 -1.45
C ILE A 46 -6.31 -5.03 -0.89
N THR A 47 -7.24 -4.41 -0.18
CA THR A 47 -6.97 -3.22 0.63
C THR A 47 -6.66 -3.63 2.07
N ASN A 48 -5.66 -2.99 2.67
CA ASN A 48 -5.24 -3.28 4.03
C ASN A 48 -4.82 -2.00 4.75
N HIS A 49 -4.77 -2.05 6.08
CA HIS A 49 -4.30 -0.95 6.91
C HIS A 49 -2.82 -1.12 7.26
N THR A 50 -2.13 0.01 7.43
CA THR A 50 -0.79 0.06 7.97
C THR A 50 -0.82 0.59 9.39
N TYR A 51 0.04 0.04 10.23
CA TYR A 51 0.23 0.43 11.62
C TYR A 51 1.66 0.92 11.83
N ASP A 52 1.83 1.90 12.68
CA ASP A 52 3.16 2.36 13.07
C ASP A 52 3.79 1.34 14.02
N VAL A 53 5.05 1.01 13.78
CA VAL A 53 5.81 0.08 14.63
C VAL A 53 6.26 0.81 15.87
N ILE A 54 5.72 0.43 17.03
CA ILE A 54 6.07 0.99 18.33
C ILE A 54 7.47 0.51 18.72
N GLY A 55 8.32 1.42 19.18
CA GLY A 55 9.69 1.09 19.62
C GLY A 55 10.76 1.09 18.52
N SER A 56 10.41 1.44 17.30
CA SER A 56 11.40 1.66 16.24
C SER A 56 12.00 3.06 16.36
N MET A 57 13.32 3.16 16.23
CA MET A 57 14.05 4.43 16.19
C MET A 57 13.66 5.32 15.01
N PHE A 58 13.18 4.71 13.93
CA PHE A 58 12.69 5.38 12.74
C PHE A 58 11.22 5.05 12.52
N PRO A 59 10.40 6.02 12.06
CA PRO A 59 8.99 5.77 11.77
C PRO A 59 8.85 4.73 10.64
N GLN A 60 8.51 3.51 11.03
CA GLN A 60 8.24 2.42 10.11
C GLN A 60 6.76 2.06 10.16
N LYS A 61 6.18 1.85 8.97
CA LYS A 61 4.81 1.35 8.84
C LYS A 61 4.80 -0.11 8.47
N GLU A 62 4.05 -0.89 9.21
CA GLU A 62 3.87 -2.30 8.94
C GLU A 62 2.42 -2.62 8.55
N MET A 63 2.28 -3.58 7.66
CA MET A 63 0.99 -4.03 7.14
C MET A 63 0.35 -5.00 8.12
N GLY A 64 -0.93 -4.80 8.42
CA GLY A 64 -1.70 -5.75 9.23
C GLY A 64 -1.86 -7.12 8.58
N GLY A 65 -2.08 -8.15 9.40
CA GLY A 65 -2.30 -9.53 8.91
C GLY A 65 -1.04 -10.38 8.79
N GLY A 66 0.09 -9.88 9.30
CA GLY A 66 1.35 -10.64 9.39
C GLY A 66 2.09 -10.82 8.07
N SER A 67 3.19 -11.58 8.13
CA SER A 67 4.10 -11.77 6.99
C SER A 67 3.50 -12.57 5.83
N GLY A 68 2.45 -13.37 6.07
CA GLY A 68 1.86 -14.23 5.04
C GLY A 68 1.37 -13.48 3.81
N LEU A 69 0.73 -12.33 4.02
CA LEU A 69 0.24 -11.47 2.95
C LEU A 69 1.40 -10.83 2.15
N LYS A 70 2.46 -10.40 2.83
CA LYS A 70 3.68 -9.86 2.19
C LYS A 70 4.31 -10.87 1.21
N TYR A 71 4.34 -12.15 1.59
CA TYR A 71 4.91 -13.19 0.72
C TYR A 71 3.99 -13.56 -0.43
N ALA A 72 2.69 -13.61 -0.21
CA ALA A 72 1.70 -13.97 -1.22
C ALA A 72 1.55 -12.91 -2.32
N ALA A 73 1.60 -11.64 -1.96
CA ALA A 73 1.37 -10.54 -2.89
C ALA A 73 2.48 -10.41 -3.95
N SER A 74 2.08 -10.20 -5.20
CA SER A 74 2.98 -9.91 -6.31
C SER A 74 3.46 -8.47 -6.28
N SER A 75 2.60 -7.54 -5.90
CA SER A 75 2.91 -6.13 -5.73
C SER A 75 2.26 -5.59 -4.47
N ILE A 76 2.96 -4.72 -3.76
CA ILE A 76 2.48 -4.02 -2.57
C ILE A 76 2.76 -2.55 -2.75
N VAL A 77 1.72 -1.73 -2.70
CA VAL A 77 1.80 -0.29 -2.82
C VAL A 77 1.31 0.35 -1.53
N TYR A 78 2.14 1.14 -0.89
CA TYR A 78 1.74 1.97 0.24
C TYR A 78 1.20 3.30 -0.26
N LEU A 79 0.01 3.65 0.21
CA LEU A 79 -0.66 4.88 -0.12
C LEU A 79 -0.63 5.81 1.09
N SER A 80 -0.14 7.01 0.90
CA SER A 80 -0.28 8.11 1.86
C SER A 80 -0.93 9.29 1.18
N LYS A 81 -1.72 10.06 1.92
CA LYS A 81 -2.44 11.21 1.35
C LYS A 81 -2.00 12.52 1.99
N ARG A 82 -1.90 13.55 1.18
CA ARG A 82 -1.72 14.94 1.58
C ARG A 82 -2.88 15.76 1.03
N LYS A 83 -3.48 16.59 1.86
CA LYS A 83 -4.55 17.51 1.43
C LYS A 83 -3.97 18.58 0.50
N GLU A 84 -4.63 18.80 -0.63
CA GLU A 84 -4.34 19.90 -1.54
C GLU A 84 -5.27 21.06 -1.23
N LYS A 85 -4.69 22.25 -1.04
CA LYS A 85 -5.44 23.47 -0.71
C LYS A 85 -5.24 24.50 -1.82
N ASP A 86 -6.30 25.21 -2.12
CA ASP A 86 -6.26 26.45 -2.89
C ASP A 86 -6.70 27.60 -1.98
N GLY A 87 -5.71 28.41 -1.55
CA GLY A 87 -5.91 29.37 -0.46
C GLY A 87 -6.34 28.67 0.84
N THR A 88 -7.57 28.91 1.28
CA THR A 88 -8.14 28.35 2.53
C THR A 88 -8.93 27.06 2.29
N GLU A 89 -9.37 26.83 1.06
CA GLU A 89 -10.26 25.73 0.70
C GLU A 89 -9.48 24.47 0.33
N ILE A 90 -10.03 23.30 0.71
CA ILE A 90 -9.44 22.01 0.38
C ILE A 90 -10.09 21.51 -0.90
N ILE A 91 -9.35 21.54 -2.01
CA ILE A 91 -9.83 21.15 -3.35
C ILE A 91 -9.63 19.68 -3.68
N GLY A 92 -8.76 18.98 -2.94
CA GLY A 92 -8.48 17.59 -3.23
C GLY A 92 -7.40 16.98 -2.34
N ASN A 93 -6.88 15.86 -2.80
CA ASN A 93 -5.79 15.15 -2.17
C ASN A 93 -4.72 14.77 -3.20
N ILE A 94 -3.47 14.87 -2.80
CA ILE A 94 -2.36 14.25 -3.50
C ILE A 94 -2.04 12.94 -2.79
N ILE A 95 -2.10 11.85 -3.53
CA ILE A 95 -1.87 10.50 -3.04
C ILE A 95 -0.46 10.08 -3.44
N HIS A 96 0.39 9.87 -2.47
CA HIS A 96 1.72 9.33 -2.60
C HIS A 96 1.64 7.81 -2.68
N CYS A 97 1.94 7.24 -3.84
CA CYS A 97 1.95 5.80 -4.09
C CYS A 97 3.40 5.30 -4.07
N LYS A 98 3.83 4.68 -2.96
CA LYS A 98 5.16 4.08 -2.86
C LYS A 98 5.09 2.58 -3.15
N ASN A 99 5.78 2.13 -4.20
CA ASN A 99 5.93 0.72 -4.52
C ASN A 99 6.87 0.06 -3.52
N TYR A 100 6.31 -0.61 -2.51
CA TYR A 100 7.09 -1.26 -1.44
C TYR A 100 7.68 -2.59 -1.89
N LYS A 101 6.91 -3.38 -2.64
CA LYS A 101 7.31 -4.68 -3.20
C LYS A 101 6.75 -4.82 -4.59
N SER A 102 7.55 -5.33 -5.51
CA SER A 102 7.07 -5.72 -6.83
C SER A 102 7.92 -6.85 -7.40
N ARG A 103 7.26 -7.84 -8.00
CA ARG A 103 7.92 -8.89 -8.77
C ARG A 103 8.14 -8.49 -10.22
N LEU A 104 7.46 -7.45 -10.69
CA LEU A 104 7.41 -7.06 -12.10
C LEU A 104 8.19 -5.78 -12.40
N THR A 105 8.34 -4.90 -11.42
CA THR A 105 8.95 -3.58 -11.59
C THR A 105 9.93 -3.27 -10.47
N LYS A 106 10.74 -2.23 -10.67
CA LYS A 106 11.69 -1.76 -9.66
C LYS A 106 10.97 -1.29 -8.41
N GLU A 107 11.41 -1.79 -7.25
CA GLU A 107 10.92 -1.40 -5.92
C GLU A 107 11.33 0.03 -5.55
N ASN A 108 10.68 0.57 -4.53
CA ASN A 108 10.91 1.91 -3.98
C ASN A 108 10.64 3.10 -4.93
N LYS A 109 9.99 2.87 -6.07
CA LYS A 109 9.49 3.97 -6.89
C LYS A 109 8.30 4.63 -6.21
N VAL A 110 8.25 5.95 -6.30
CA VAL A 110 7.14 6.77 -5.79
C VAL A 110 6.48 7.46 -6.98
N VAL A 111 5.16 7.43 -6.99
CA VAL A 111 4.34 8.15 -7.98
C VAL A 111 3.27 8.92 -7.22
N ASP A 112 3.12 10.19 -7.54
CA ASP A 112 2.08 11.03 -7.00
C ASP A 112 0.88 11.05 -7.93
N VAL A 113 -0.30 10.89 -7.33
CA VAL A 113 -1.58 10.90 -8.04
C VAL A 113 -2.46 11.98 -7.42
N ARG A 114 -3.01 12.86 -8.25
CA ARG A 114 -3.92 13.91 -7.82
C ARG A 114 -5.36 13.44 -7.90
N LEU A 115 -6.08 13.62 -6.81
CA LEU A 115 -7.52 13.35 -6.71
C LEU A 115 -8.23 14.63 -6.29
N THR A 116 -8.92 15.27 -7.22
CA THR A 116 -9.75 16.44 -6.96
C THR A 116 -11.18 16.02 -6.62
N TYR A 117 -11.85 16.77 -5.76
CA TYR A 117 -13.22 16.42 -5.37
C TYR A 117 -14.23 16.62 -6.51
N ASP A 118 -13.99 17.59 -7.39
CA ASP A 118 -14.90 17.89 -8.50
C ASP A 118 -14.70 16.98 -9.72
N LYS A 119 -13.43 16.74 -10.10
CA LYS A 119 -13.08 16.03 -11.35
C LYS A 119 -12.62 14.60 -11.13
N GLY A 120 -12.43 14.19 -9.87
CA GLY A 120 -11.89 12.87 -9.53
C GLY A 120 -10.41 12.74 -9.82
N LEU A 121 -10.00 11.58 -10.35
CA LEU A 121 -8.62 11.23 -10.62
C LEU A 121 -8.06 12.00 -11.81
N ASP A 122 -6.97 12.76 -11.58
CA ASP A 122 -6.25 13.44 -12.66
C ASP A 122 -5.29 12.46 -13.35
N ARG A 123 -5.61 12.13 -14.60
CA ARG A 123 -4.83 11.18 -15.42
C ARG A 123 -3.46 11.69 -15.81
N TYR A 124 -3.29 13.00 -15.85
CA TYR A 124 -2.10 13.65 -16.42
C TYR A 124 -1.19 14.23 -15.35
N TYR A 125 -1.60 14.16 -14.09
CA TYR A 125 -0.78 14.66 -12.98
C TYR A 125 0.59 13.95 -12.93
N GLY A 126 1.65 14.73 -12.90
CA GLY A 126 3.01 14.21 -12.87
C GLY A 126 3.61 13.82 -14.23
N LEU A 127 2.84 13.75 -15.31
CA LEU A 127 3.36 13.42 -16.63
C LEU A 127 4.41 14.45 -17.11
N LEU A 128 4.22 15.71 -16.77
CA LEU A 128 5.18 16.76 -17.12
C LEU A 128 6.54 16.51 -16.44
N ALA A 129 6.55 16.15 -15.17
CA ALA A 129 7.78 15.84 -14.44
C ALA A 129 8.48 14.59 -15.00
N VAL A 130 7.71 13.57 -15.39
CA VAL A 130 8.24 12.37 -16.06
C VAL A 130 8.81 12.71 -17.42
N SER A 131 8.14 13.57 -18.17
CA SER A 131 8.61 14.06 -19.48
C SER A 131 9.98 14.73 -19.38
N TYR A 132 10.19 15.60 -18.37
CA TYR A 132 11.48 16.24 -18.16
C TYR A 132 12.60 15.25 -17.77
N THR A 133 12.28 14.19 -17.06
CA THR A 133 13.29 13.18 -16.66
C THR A 133 13.63 12.17 -17.76
N HIS A 134 12.71 11.96 -18.71
CA HIS A 134 12.90 11.01 -19.82
C HIS A 134 13.25 11.67 -21.15
N LEU A 135 13.00 12.96 -21.31
CA LEU A 135 13.31 13.76 -22.50
C LEU A 135 14.52 14.71 -22.27
N THR A 136 15.52 14.28 -21.50
CA THR A 136 16.84 14.86 -21.70
C THR A 136 17.33 14.39 -23.06
N LEU A 137 17.05 15.17 -24.09
CA LEU A 137 17.75 15.08 -25.36
C LEU A 137 19.25 15.09 -25.06
N PRO A 138 20.04 14.14 -25.60
CA PRO A 138 21.48 14.25 -25.52
C PRO A 138 21.87 15.51 -26.29
N THR A 139 22.15 16.58 -25.56
CA THR A 139 22.89 17.71 -26.11
C THR A 139 24.30 17.23 -26.30
N THR A 140 24.58 16.58 -27.45
CA THR A 140 25.92 16.49 -27.96
C THR A 140 26.30 17.89 -28.44
N PRO A 141 27.28 18.56 -27.85
CA PRO A 141 27.81 19.74 -28.46
C PRO A 141 28.54 19.28 -29.76
N TYR A 142 28.00 19.69 -30.88
CA TYR A 142 28.81 19.65 -32.13
C TYR A 142 29.94 20.65 -31.99
N VAL A 143 31.15 20.15 -31.89
CA VAL A 143 32.40 20.89 -32.17
C VAL A 143 32.68 20.76 -33.65
#